data_30df46015227cf396dc319b91a0e8e03
#
_entry.id   30df46015227cf396dc319b91a0e8e03
#
_cell.length_a   1.000
_cell.length_b   1.000
_cell.length_c   1.000
_cell.angle_alpha   90.00
_cell.angle_beta   90.00
_cell.angle_gamma   90.00
#
_symmetry.space_group_name_H-M   'P 1'
#
loop_
_entity.id
_entity.type
_entity.pdbx_description
1 polymer ?
#
loop_
_entity_poly.entity_id
_entity_poly.type
_entity_poly.pdbx_seq_one_letter_code
_entity_poly.pdbx_strand_id
1 'polypeptide(L)'
;SKVAMMPIKLGTADFMVHHIHAFTIQVTVLILLKGVLYARSSKLIPDKANLGFRFPCDGPGRGGTCQSSSWDHVFLGLFWMYNCISVVIFHFSWKMQSDVWGTVSPTGEVTHITGGNFAASAVTINGWLRDFLWSEASQVIQSYGSAVSAYGLIFLGAHFIWAFSLM
;
A
#
# COMPACT_ATOMS: atom_id res chain seq x y z
N SER A 1 13.91 15.83 19.89
CA SER A 1 14.27 15.99 18.49
C SER A 1 13.35 17.00 17.81
N LYS A 2 13.91 17.88 17.01
CA LYS A 2 13.11 18.86 16.25
C LYS A 2 12.92 18.36 14.84
N VAL A 3 11.71 18.57 14.30
CA VAL A 3 11.44 18.34 12.88
C VAL A 3 12.19 19.41 12.08
N ALA A 4 13.02 18.99 11.13
CA ALA A 4 13.70 19.92 10.25
C ALA A 4 12.68 20.54 9.29
N MET A 5 12.57 21.87 9.32
CA MET A 5 11.76 22.64 8.35
C MET A 5 12.64 22.91 7.14
N MET A 6 12.44 22.15 6.06
CA MET A 6 13.22 22.30 4.84
C MET A 6 12.35 21.97 3.62
N PRO A 7 12.71 22.48 2.43
CA PRO A 7 12.03 22.07 1.21
C PRO A 7 12.16 20.57 0.99
N ILE A 8 11.05 19.91 0.68
CA ILE A 8 11.06 18.49 0.31
C ILE A 8 11.42 18.42 -1.17
N LYS A 9 12.62 17.86 -1.44
CA LYS A 9 13.09 17.68 -2.81
C LYS A 9 12.51 16.38 -3.39
N LEU A 10 12.03 16.46 -4.61
CA LEU A 10 11.47 15.33 -5.35
C LEU A 10 12.41 14.95 -6.49
N GLY A 11 12.88 13.72 -6.49
CA GLY A 11 13.78 13.20 -7.51
C GLY A 11 13.20 12.00 -8.25
N THR A 12 14.08 11.21 -8.88
CA THR A 12 13.69 10.05 -9.68
C THR A 12 12.93 8.99 -8.88
N ALA A 13 13.32 8.77 -7.62
CA ALA A 13 12.62 7.84 -6.75
C ALA A 13 11.18 8.28 -6.47
N ASP A 14 10.98 9.56 -6.26
CA ASP A 14 9.64 10.13 -6.06
C ASP A 14 8.79 10.05 -7.33
N PHE A 15 9.39 10.30 -8.48
CA PHE A 15 8.73 10.13 -9.77
C PHE A 15 8.23 8.69 -9.95
N MET A 16 9.09 7.73 -9.69
CA MET A 16 8.75 6.30 -9.81
C MET A 16 7.60 5.92 -8.88
N VAL A 17 7.68 6.28 -7.60
CA VAL A 17 6.65 5.88 -6.64
C VAL A 17 5.32 6.62 -6.87
N HIS A 18 5.35 7.85 -7.35
CA HIS A 18 4.11 8.55 -7.75
C HIS A 18 3.42 7.83 -8.90
N HIS A 19 4.18 7.28 -9.83
CA HIS A 19 3.60 6.48 -10.93
C HIS A 19 3.12 5.10 -10.44
N ILE A 20 3.76 4.53 -9.41
CA ILE A 20 3.21 3.35 -8.72
C ILE A 20 1.86 3.69 -8.08
N HIS A 21 1.73 4.84 -7.43
CA HIS A 21 0.44 5.29 -6.89
C HIS A 21 -0.60 5.45 -8.00
N ALA A 22 -0.21 6.02 -9.13
CA ALA A 22 -1.12 6.21 -10.25
C ALA A 22 -1.67 4.87 -10.75
N PHE A 23 -0.81 3.89 -11.02
CA PHE A 23 -1.31 2.62 -11.55
C PHE A 23 -2.06 1.79 -10.50
N THR A 24 -1.64 1.80 -9.24
CA THR A 24 -2.34 1.03 -8.20
C THR A 24 -3.73 1.58 -7.91
N ILE A 25 -3.88 2.90 -7.94
CA ILE A 25 -5.19 3.56 -7.85
C ILE A 25 -6.05 3.18 -9.06
N GLN A 26 -5.50 3.27 -10.26
CA GLN A 26 -6.24 2.98 -11.49
C GLN A 26 -6.71 1.52 -11.56
N VAL A 27 -5.87 0.57 -11.18
CA VAL A 27 -6.28 -0.85 -11.15
C VAL A 27 -7.37 -1.09 -10.11
N THR A 28 -7.27 -0.46 -8.95
CA THR A 28 -8.33 -0.53 -7.92
C THR A 28 -9.65 -0.01 -8.45
N VAL A 29 -9.62 1.15 -9.10
CA VAL A 29 -10.81 1.75 -9.71
C VAL A 29 -11.36 0.85 -10.82
N LEU A 30 -10.50 0.25 -11.65
CA LEU A 30 -10.92 -0.67 -12.70
C LEU A 30 -11.75 -1.83 -12.14
N ILE A 31 -11.27 -2.46 -11.07
CA ILE A 31 -11.95 -3.59 -10.46
C ILE A 31 -13.31 -3.18 -9.90
N LEU A 32 -13.35 -2.10 -9.14
CA LEU A 32 -14.58 -1.61 -8.52
C LEU A 32 -15.60 -1.14 -9.57
N LEU A 33 -15.13 -0.40 -10.56
CA LEU A 33 -15.97 0.12 -11.62
C LEU A 33 -16.51 -1.00 -12.51
N LYS A 34 -15.71 -2.03 -12.77
CA LYS A 34 -16.17 -3.22 -13.48
C LYS A 34 -17.33 -3.88 -12.72
N GLY A 35 -17.24 -4.00 -11.40
CA GLY A 35 -18.32 -4.52 -10.57
C GLY A 35 -19.60 -3.70 -10.69
N VAL A 36 -19.49 -2.38 -10.78
CA VAL A 36 -20.63 -1.46 -10.92
C VAL A 36 -21.23 -1.55 -12.34
N LEU A 37 -20.39 -1.45 -13.36
CA LEU A 37 -20.86 -1.42 -14.76
C LEU A 37 -21.46 -2.74 -15.21
N TYR A 38 -20.99 -3.84 -14.67
CA TYR A 38 -21.50 -5.18 -15.00
C TYR A 38 -22.33 -5.81 -13.88
N ALA A 39 -22.93 -4.96 -13.04
CA ALA A 39 -23.78 -5.45 -11.94
C ALA A 39 -25.07 -6.10 -12.43
N ARG A 40 -25.69 -5.58 -13.49
CA ARG A 40 -26.97 -6.01 -14.01
C ARG A 40 -26.86 -7.08 -15.07
N SER A 41 -25.90 -6.96 -15.95
CA SER A 41 -25.70 -7.88 -17.06
C SER A 41 -24.27 -7.82 -17.57
N SER A 42 -23.82 -8.90 -18.17
CA SER A 42 -22.57 -8.98 -18.91
C SER A 42 -22.75 -9.92 -20.08
N LYS A 43 -21.79 -9.96 -20.99
CA LYS A 43 -21.81 -10.93 -22.07
C LYS A 43 -21.80 -12.37 -21.53
N LEU A 44 -21.08 -12.59 -20.43
CA LEU A 44 -20.97 -13.91 -19.79
C LEU A 44 -22.29 -14.31 -19.10
N ILE A 45 -22.91 -13.37 -18.38
CA ILE A 45 -24.18 -13.60 -17.65
C ILE A 45 -25.15 -12.48 -18.01
N PRO A 46 -25.97 -12.66 -19.07
CA PRO A 46 -26.88 -11.61 -19.54
C PRO A 46 -27.97 -11.23 -18.55
N ASP A 47 -28.36 -12.14 -17.67
CA ASP A 47 -29.44 -11.99 -16.69
C ASP A 47 -28.90 -11.87 -15.24
N LYS A 48 -27.71 -11.31 -15.07
CA LYS A 48 -27.03 -11.20 -13.78
C LYS A 48 -27.91 -10.54 -12.70
N ALA A 49 -28.73 -9.57 -13.07
CA ALA A 49 -29.62 -8.89 -12.14
C ALA A 49 -30.54 -9.85 -11.38
N ASN A 50 -30.95 -10.94 -12.02
CA ASN A 50 -31.82 -11.96 -11.41
C ASN A 50 -31.10 -12.78 -10.33
N LEU A 51 -29.76 -12.81 -10.35
CA LEU A 51 -28.97 -13.52 -9.37
C LEU A 51 -28.68 -12.66 -8.13
N GLY A 52 -28.87 -11.35 -8.23
CA GLY A 52 -28.69 -10.41 -7.13
C GLY A 52 -27.26 -9.85 -7.02
N PHE A 53 -27.05 -9.08 -5.97
CA PHE A 53 -25.77 -8.43 -5.70
C PHE A 53 -24.67 -9.43 -5.30
N ARG A 54 -25.04 -10.46 -4.56
CA ARG A 54 -24.12 -11.45 -4.02
C ARG A 54 -24.58 -12.86 -4.37
N PHE A 55 -23.82 -13.52 -5.23
CA PHE A 55 -24.04 -14.92 -5.58
C PHE A 55 -22.67 -15.58 -5.85
N PRO A 56 -22.51 -16.89 -5.60
CA PRO A 56 -21.21 -17.55 -5.77
C PRO A 56 -20.80 -17.69 -7.23
N CYS A 57 -21.75 -18.06 -8.11
CA CYS A 57 -21.52 -18.23 -9.54
C CYS A 57 -22.85 -18.49 -10.25
N ASP A 58 -22.79 -18.67 -11.56
CA ASP A 58 -23.93 -19.12 -12.39
C ASP A 58 -23.62 -20.46 -13.08
N GLY A 59 -22.85 -21.31 -12.42
CA GLY A 59 -22.49 -22.65 -12.87
C GLY A 59 -21.16 -22.72 -13.62
N PRO A 60 -20.72 -23.99 -13.95
CA PRO A 60 -19.44 -24.22 -14.63
C PRO A 60 -19.50 -23.99 -16.14
N GLY A 61 -20.69 -23.75 -16.70
CA GLY A 61 -20.85 -23.45 -18.12
C GLY A 61 -20.20 -22.15 -18.55
N ARG A 62 -20.17 -21.91 -19.85
CA ARG A 62 -19.61 -20.70 -20.45
C ARG A 62 -18.15 -20.45 -20.06
N GLY A 63 -17.38 -21.51 -19.82
CA GLY A 63 -15.99 -21.43 -19.40
C GLY A 63 -15.78 -21.19 -17.91
N GLY A 64 -16.86 -21.15 -17.12
CA GLY A 64 -16.85 -20.85 -15.70
C GLY A 64 -17.38 -19.45 -15.40
N THR A 65 -18.13 -19.31 -14.32
CA THR A 65 -18.80 -18.06 -13.93
C THR A 65 -18.46 -17.63 -12.50
N CYS A 66 -17.35 -18.14 -11.95
CA CYS A 66 -16.93 -17.82 -10.59
C CYS A 66 -16.63 -16.33 -10.45
N GLN A 67 -16.93 -15.79 -9.28
CA GLN A 67 -16.62 -14.41 -8.89
C GLN A 67 -17.13 -13.36 -9.90
N SER A 68 -18.33 -13.57 -10.40
CA SER A 68 -18.96 -12.65 -11.37
C SER A 68 -19.87 -11.61 -10.72
N SER A 69 -20.19 -11.75 -9.44
CA SER A 69 -21.06 -10.80 -8.74
C SER A 69 -20.38 -9.48 -8.43
N SER A 70 -21.17 -8.43 -8.24
CA SER A 70 -20.63 -7.14 -7.78
C SER A 70 -19.98 -7.25 -6.41
N TRP A 71 -20.51 -8.10 -5.54
CA TRP A 71 -19.90 -8.36 -4.24
C TRP A 71 -18.46 -8.90 -4.38
N ASP A 72 -18.24 -9.82 -5.33
CA ASP A 72 -16.91 -10.38 -5.57
C ASP A 72 -15.95 -9.34 -6.12
N HIS A 73 -16.43 -8.39 -6.91
CA HIS A 73 -15.59 -7.29 -7.37
C HIS A 73 -15.20 -6.35 -6.23
N VAL A 74 -16.09 -6.08 -5.28
CA VAL A 74 -15.73 -5.33 -4.06
C VAL A 74 -14.72 -6.12 -3.25
N PHE A 75 -14.91 -7.42 -3.08
CA PHE A 75 -13.98 -8.29 -2.38
C PHE A 75 -12.57 -8.21 -2.98
N LEU A 76 -12.45 -8.36 -4.29
CA LEU A 76 -11.15 -8.27 -4.98
C LEU A 76 -10.58 -6.85 -4.99
N GLY A 77 -11.43 -5.85 -5.14
CA GLY A 77 -11.02 -4.45 -5.11
C GLY A 77 -10.45 -4.02 -3.77
N LEU A 78 -10.92 -4.61 -2.67
CA LEU A 78 -10.37 -4.34 -1.34
C LEU A 78 -8.93 -4.82 -1.19
N PHE A 79 -8.54 -5.94 -1.81
CA PHE A 79 -7.13 -6.37 -1.83
C PHE A 79 -6.27 -5.34 -2.56
N TRP A 80 -6.74 -4.85 -3.69
CA TRP A 80 -6.01 -3.82 -4.43
C TRP A 80 -5.96 -2.48 -3.71
N MET A 81 -7.04 -2.10 -3.02
CA MET A 81 -7.04 -0.91 -2.17
C MET A 81 -6.02 -1.04 -1.04
N TYR A 82 -5.97 -2.20 -0.39
CA TYR A 82 -4.97 -2.49 0.63
C TYR A 82 -3.55 -2.34 0.08
N ASN A 83 -3.28 -2.91 -1.07
CA ASN A 83 -1.98 -2.80 -1.74
C ASN A 83 -1.63 -1.33 -2.04
N CYS A 84 -2.58 -0.58 -2.60
CA CYS A 84 -2.40 0.82 -2.91
C CYS A 84 -2.05 1.65 -1.66
N ILE A 85 -2.83 1.50 -0.60
CA ILE A 85 -2.64 2.24 0.66
C ILE A 85 -1.33 1.83 1.33
N SER A 86 -0.97 0.55 1.27
CA SER A 86 0.30 0.07 1.84
C SER A 86 1.50 0.76 1.21
N VAL A 87 1.51 0.90 -0.10
CA VAL A 87 2.62 1.58 -0.80
C VAL A 87 2.65 3.08 -0.46
N VAL A 88 1.49 3.71 -0.31
CA VAL A 88 1.41 5.12 0.12
C VAL A 88 2.04 5.30 1.50
N ILE A 89 1.72 4.42 2.44
CA ILE A 89 2.28 4.46 3.80
C ILE A 89 3.79 4.19 3.77
N PHE A 90 4.24 3.23 2.98
CA PHE A 90 5.67 2.92 2.79
C PHE A 90 6.43 4.13 2.22
N HIS A 91 5.89 4.74 1.18
CA HIS A 91 6.47 5.93 0.57
C HIS A 91 6.57 7.07 1.57
N PHE A 92 5.48 7.38 2.27
CA PHE A 92 5.47 8.44 3.26
C PHE A 92 6.49 8.17 4.37
N SER A 93 6.48 6.97 4.95
CA SER A 93 7.39 6.61 6.04
C SER A 93 8.84 6.72 5.62
N TRP A 94 9.21 6.09 4.52
CA TRP A 94 10.61 6.08 4.09
C TRP A 94 11.08 7.46 3.64
N LYS A 95 10.27 8.19 2.87
CA LYS A 95 10.60 9.55 2.44
C LYS A 95 10.80 10.49 3.62
N MET A 96 9.86 10.49 4.55
CA MET A 96 9.92 11.41 5.68
C MET A 96 11.07 11.11 6.63
N GLN A 97 11.33 9.84 6.92
CA GLN A 97 12.42 9.45 7.81
C GLN A 97 13.80 9.55 7.15
N SER A 98 13.85 9.47 5.85
CA SER A 98 15.11 9.56 5.09
C SER A 98 15.49 10.99 4.73
N ASP A 99 14.51 11.83 4.34
CA ASP A 99 14.81 13.09 3.69
C ASP A 99 14.23 14.32 4.40
N VAL A 100 13.37 14.16 5.41
CA VAL A 100 12.65 15.27 6.04
C VAL A 100 12.86 15.32 7.55
N TRP A 101 12.47 14.27 8.26
CA TRP A 101 12.52 14.24 9.72
C TRP A 101 13.92 13.92 10.24
N GLY A 102 14.30 14.65 11.29
CA GLY A 102 15.62 14.44 11.89
C GLY A 102 15.94 15.47 12.95
N THR A 103 17.23 15.58 13.26
CA THR A 103 17.76 16.55 14.19
C THR A 103 18.64 17.56 13.46
N VAL A 104 18.61 18.80 13.94
CA VAL A 104 19.44 19.87 13.41
C VAL A 104 20.54 20.17 14.42
N SER A 105 21.80 20.10 13.98
CA SER A 105 22.95 20.45 14.81
C SER A 105 23.04 21.96 15.04
N PRO A 106 23.86 22.43 16.03
CA PRO A 106 24.10 23.87 16.22
C PRO A 106 24.66 24.57 15.00
N THR A 107 25.32 23.83 14.10
CA THR A 107 25.89 24.36 12.85
C THR A 107 24.87 24.34 11.68
N GLY A 108 23.65 23.90 11.92
CA GLY A 108 22.58 23.84 10.88
C GLY A 108 22.58 22.56 10.05
N GLU A 109 23.44 21.60 10.37
CA GLU A 109 23.47 20.30 9.69
C GLU A 109 22.29 19.43 10.13
N VAL A 110 21.63 18.79 9.15
CA VAL A 110 20.47 17.93 9.40
C VAL A 110 20.89 16.47 9.34
N THR A 111 20.57 15.73 10.41
CA THR A 111 20.76 14.28 10.47
C THR A 111 19.37 13.63 10.46
N HIS A 112 19.05 12.91 9.39
CA HIS A 112 17.77 12.24 9.24
C HIS A 112 17.68 10.96 10.05
N ILE A 113 16.45 10.53 10.37
CA ILE A 113 16.20 9.37 11.24
C ILE A 113 16.87 8.10 10.70
N THR A 114 16.74 7.84 9.39
CA THR A 114 17.26 6.63 8.74
C THR A 114 18.49 6.86 7.86
N GLY A 115 19.09 8.03 7.95
CA GLY A 115 20.38 8.33 7.31
C GLY A 115 20.30 8.88 5.89
N GLY A 116 19.18 8.81 5.19
CA GLY A 116 19.01 9.52 3.90
C GLY A 116 19.29 8.70 2.65
N ASN A 117 18.90 7.44 2.58
CA ASN A 117 19.13 6.58 1.41
C ASN A 117 17.95 6.47 0.44
N PHE A 118 16.84 7.15 0.68
CA PHE A 118 15.63 7.02 -0.14
C PHE A 118 15.90 7.35 -1.62
N ALA A 119 16.52 8.49 -1.88
CA ALA A 119 16.72 8.96 -3.26
C ALA A 119 17.56 7.99 -4.11
N ALA A 120 18.56 7.35 -3.50
CA ALA A 120 19.45 6.42 -4.21
C ALA A 120 18.87 5.01 -4.29
N SER A 121 18.12 4.57 -3.30
CA SER A 121 17.69 3.18 -3.16
C SER A 121 16.26 2.92 -3.63
N ALA A 122 15.35 3.87 -3.44
CA ALA A 122 13.94 3.71 -3.78
C ALA A 122 13.66 3.72 -5.28
N VAL A 123 14.68 3.85 -6.12
CA VAL A 123 14.56 3.78 -7.58
C VAL A 123 14.43 2.35 -8.10
N THR A 124 14.63 1.35 -7.26
CA THR A 124 14.50 -0.06 -7.63
C THR A 124 13.70 -0.83 -6.59
N ILE A 125 13.05 -1.90 -7.02
CA ILE A 125 12.32 -2.81 -6.13
C ILE A 125 13.26 -3.47 -5.13
N ASN A 126 14.49 -3.79 -5.54
CA ASN A 126 15.50 -4.32 -4.61
C ASN A 126 15.85 -3.35 -3.49
N GLY A 127 15.87 -2.06 -3.76
CA GLY A 127 16.07 -1.05 -2.74
C GLY A 127 14.93 -1.03 -1.72
N TRP A 128 13.69 -1.12 -2.18
CA TRP A 128 12.52 -1.23 -1.31
C TRP A 128 12.55 -2.49 -0.44
N LEU A 129 12.98 -3.61 -0.99
CA LEU A 129 13.09 -4.86 -0.22
C LEU A 129 14.20 -4.80 0.81
N ARG A 130 15.40 -4.38 0.42
CA ARG A 130 16.59 -4.36 1.29
C ARG A 130 16.58 -3.22 2.29
N ASP A 131 16.42 -1.99 1.82
CA ASP A 131 16.66 -0.81 2.64
C ASP A 131 15.40 -0.31 3.34
N PHE A 132 14.22 -0.63 2.83
CA PHE A 132 12.98 -0.30 3.50
C PHE A 132 12.43 -1.48 4.30
N LEU A 133 12.04 -2.58 3.65
CA LEU A 133 11.35 -3.68 4.34
C LEU A 133 12.28 -4.45 5.29
N TRP A 134 13.53 -4.57 4.96
CA TRP A 134 14.49 -5.27 5.82
C TRP A 134 15.18 -4.33 6.82
N SER A 135 15.79 -3.28 6.34
CA SER A 135 16.60 -2.39 7.18
C SER A 135 15.76 -1.43 8.01
N GLU A 136 14.93 -0.59 7.38
CA GLU A 136 14.13 0.39 8.12
C GLU A 136 13.06 -0.28 8.99
N ALA A 137 12.34 -1.25 8.46
CA ALA A 137 11.32 -1.95 9.22
C ALA A 137 11.90 -2.68 10.43
N SER A 138 13.10 -3.26 10.30
CA SER A 138 13.75 -3.91 11.45
C SER A 138 14.12 -2.92 12.55
N GLN A 139 14.50 -1.69 12.20
CA GLN A 139 14.75 -0.63 13.19
C GLN A 139 13.47 -0.25 13.93
N VAL A 140 12.35 -0.16 13.24
CA VAL A 140 11.05 0.14 13.86
C VAL A 140 10.63 -1.01 14.79
N ILE A 141 10.77 -2.26 14.36
CA ILE A 141 10.42 -3.43 15.17
C ILE A 141 11.28 -3.51 16.43
N GLN A 142 12.57 -3.16 16.32
CA GLN A 142 13.54 -3.28 17.40
C GLN A 142 13.71 -2.00 18.23
N SER A 143 12.77 -1.08 18.14
CA SER A 143 12.84 0.22 18.83
C SER A 143 12.38 0.18 20.30
N TYR A 144 12.69 -0.89 21.00
CA TYR A 144 12.31 -1.11 22.40
C TYR A 144 12.75 0.03 23.30
N GLY A 145 11.84 0.51 24.15
CA GLY A 145 12.14 1.55 25.13
C GLY A 145 12.32 2.95 24.54
N SER A 146 12.13 3.13 23.26
CA SER A 146 12.20 4.44 22.61
C SER A 146 10.80 5.05 22.44
N ALA A 147 10.75 6.33 22.05
CA ALA A 147 9.49 7.03 21.76
C ALA A 147 8.74 6.43 20.57
N VAL A 148 9.42 5.68 19.70
CA VAL A 148 8.81 5.05 18.52
C VAL A 148 8.49 3.57 18.72
N SER A 149 8.63 3.05 19.92
CA SER A 149 8.37 1.62 20.22
C SER A 149 6.94 1.18 19.91
N ALA A 150 5.97 2.10 19.99
CA ALA A 150 4.59 1.82 19.63
C ALA A 150 4.41 1.40 18.17
N TYR A 151 5.25 1.84 17.26
CA TYR A 151 5.22 1.41 15.86
C TYR A 151 5.54 -0.07 15.70
N GLY A 152 6.44 -0.61 16.53
CA GLY A 152 6.72 -2.06 16.55
C GLY A 152 5.50 -2.86 16.97
N LEU A 153 4.77 -2.38 17.97
CA LEU A 153 3.52 -3.03 18.41
C LEU A 153 2.44 -2.97 17.31
N ILE A 154 2.30 -1.81 16.66
CA ILE A 154 1.36 -1.64 15.54
C ILE A 154 1.73 -2.55 14.38
N PHE A 155 3.02 -2.68 14.06
CA PHE A 155 3.51 -3.59 13.03
C PHE A 155 3.04 -5.04 13.29
N LEU A 156 3.30 -5.55 14.49
CA LEU A 156 2.90 -6.90 14.85
C LEU A 156 1.38 -7.06 14.89
N GLY A 157 0.68 -6.10 15.45
CA GLY A 157 -0.79 -6.13 15.55
C GLY A 157 -1.47 -6.11 14.20
N ALA A 158 -1.00 -5.30 13.27
CA ALA A 158 -1.54 -5.22 11.91
C ALA A 158 -1.36 -6.55 11.17
N HIS A 159 -0.18 -7.17 11.29
CA HIS A 159 0.08 -8.47 10.67
C HIS A 159 -0.79 -9.57 11.26
N PHE A 160 -0.97 -9.56 12.58
CA PHE A 160 -1.84 -10.50 13.26
C PHE A 160 -3.29 -10.39 12.77
N ILE A 161 -3.83 -9.19 12.70
CA ILE A 161 -5.21 -8.97 12.25
C ILE A 161 -5.38 -9.37 10.80
N TRP A 162 -4.41 -9.05 9.95
CA TRP A 162 -4.47 -9.44 8.54
C TRP A 162 -4.49 -10.98 8.40
N ALA A 163 -3.58 -11.66 9.07
CA ALA A 163 -3.53 -13.13 9.04
C ALA A 163 -4.81 -13.75 9.60
N PHE A 164 -5.33 -13.21 10.71
CA PHE A 164 -6.56 -13.68 11.33
C PHE A 164 -7.78 -13.47 10.44
N SER A 165 -7.80 -12.41 9.63
CA SER A 165 -8.91 -12.10 8.73
C SER A 165 -9.12 -13.15 7.64
N LEU A 166 -8.10 -13.93 7.32
CA LEU A 166 -8.17 -15.02 6.33
C LEU A 166 -8.71 -16.33 6.91
N MET A 167 -8.92 -16.38 8.19
CA MET A 167 -9.48 -17.54 8.88
C MET A 167 -11.01 -17.44 9.01
#